data_d1c6637c68060f19e606e51250c4e1e5
#
_entry.id   d1c6637c68060f19e606e51250c4e1e5
#
_cell.length_a   1.000
_cell.length_b   1.000
_cell.length_c   1.000
_cell.angle_alpha   90.00
_cell.angle_beta   90.00
_cell.angle_gamma   90.00
#
_symmetry.space_group_name_H-M   'P 1'
#
loop_
_entity.id
_entity.type
_entity.pdbx_description
1 polymer ?
#
loop_
_entity_poly.entity_id
_entity_poly.type
_entity_poly.pdbx_seq_one_letter_code
_entity_poly.pdbx_strand_id
1 'polypeptide(L)'
;MAAGGMSRERGRGYRRRKPIPAVAVAVLLVVAAIVVWVKVIDRADNTAAATACPPVPAVGGKPAPQIGTPLAYNALAKVTPMPPSEVQVAVWNASTKHGAAQTVITSLEQLGFTVPAAPQTDQAYPQSASNPNDVLACQGQIRFGANGESAARTLSLVLPCTQLIRDNRQDASVTVSIGSKFGSVAPNGDAQQVLKQLTDFANAHPVPQGGQQAQGLAPQIAPELLSGAASTPCA
;
A
#
# COMPACT_ATOMS: atom_id res chain seq x y z
N MET A 1 -62.01 5.23 -69.87
CA MET A 1 -60.78 5.95 -70.12
C MET A 1 -60.24 6.35 -68.69
N ALA A 2 -59.33 5.60 -68.19
CA ALA A 2 -58.74 5.81 -66.82
C ALA A 2 -57.30 6.33 -66.96
N ALA A 3 -57.06 7.53 -66.51
CA ALA A 3 -55.72 8.12 -66.49
C ALA A 3 -55.03 7.75 -65.16
N GLY A 4 -53.95 6.95 -65.25
CA GLY A 4 -53.11 6.57 -64.13
C GLY A 4 -52.21 7.70 -63.71
N GLY A 5 -52.35 8.15 -62.45
CA GLY A 5 -51.45 9.10 -61.79
C GLY A 5 -50.21 8.39 -61.29
N MET A 6 -49.01 8.63 -61.88
CA MET A 6 -47.72 8.21 -61.39
C MET A 6 -47.30 9.09 -60.19
N SER A 7 -47.33 8.53 -58.95
CA SER A 7 -46.77 9.15 -57.79
C SER A 7 -45.21 9.08 -57.84
N ARG A 8 -44.57 10.22 -58.02
CA ARG A 8 -43.08 10.34 -57.87
C ARG A 8 -42.71 10.27 -56.38
N GLU A 9 -42.16 9.14 -55.95
CA GLU A 9 -41.45 9.05 -54.69
C GLU A 9 -40.19 9.94 -54.75
N ARG A 10 -40.21 10.99 -53.92
CA ARG A 10 -39.05 11.82 -53.68
C ARG A 10 -38.09 11.04 -52.81
N GLY A 11 -37.04 10.46 -53.36
CA GLY A 11 -35.93 9.89 -52.62
C GLY A 11 -35.29 10.96 -51.69
N ARG A 12 -35.41 10.74 -50.39
CA ARG A 12 -34.69 11.52 -49.37
C ARG A 12 -33.20 11.28 -49.59
N GLY A 13 -32.51 12.26 -50.20
CA GLY A 13 -31.04 12.25 -50.29
C GLY A 13 -30.41 12.16 -48.93
N TYR A 14 -29.82 11.02 -48.58
CA TYR A 14 -29.03 10.82 -47.40
C TYR A 14 -27.80 11.73 -47.47
N ARG A 15 -27.84 12.89 -46.78
CA ARG A 15 -26.70 13.80 -46.65
C ARG A 15 -25.60 13.04 -45.89
N ARG A 16 -24.58 12.55 -46.60
CA ARG A 16 -23.34 12.00 -46.03
C ARG A 16 -22.69 13.10 -45.20
N ARG A 17 -22.97 13.14 -43.89
CA ARG A 17 -22.22 14.00 -42.95
C ARG A 17 -20.80 13.47 -42.93
N LYS A 18 -19.82 14.30 -43.28
CA LYS A 18 -18.41 13.93 -43.22
C LYS A 18 -18.09 13.60 -41.76
N PRO A 19 -17.58 12.40 -41.43
CA PRO A 19 -17.35 11.98 -40.01
C PRO A 19 -16.12 12.64 -39.38
N ILE A 20 -15.55 13.65 -40.04
CA ILE A 20 -14.32 14.34 -39.62
C ILE A 20 -14.37 14.79 -38.17
N PRO A 21 -15.44 15.44 -37.63
CA PRO A 21 -15.43 15.87 -36.22
C PRO A 21 -15.48 14.67 -35.26
N ALA A 22 -16.19 13.58 -35.62
CA ALA A 22 -16.24 12.38 -34.80
C ALA A 22 -14.89 11.66 -34.73
N VAL A 23 -14.17 11.59 -35.84
CA VAL A 23 -12.81 11.01 -35.89
C VAL A 23 -11.84 11.87 -35.08
N ALA A 24 -11.91 13.19 -35.18
CA ALA A 24 -11.06 14.08 -34.40
C ALA A 24 -11.26 13.91 -32.89
N VAL A 25 -12.52 13.80 -32.43
CA VAL A 25 -12.84 13.53 -31.02
C VAL A 25 -12.32 12.15 -30.59
N ALA A 26 -12.50 11.13 -31.44
CA ALA A 26 -11.99 9.79 -31.13
C ALA A 26 -10.46 9.76 -30.99
N VAL A 27 -9.73 10.44 -31.86
CA VAL A 27 -8.26 10.55 -31.77
C VAL A 27 -7.86 11.30 -30.51
N LEU A 28 -8.52 12.39 -30.15
CA LEU A 28 -8.27 13.11 -28.90
C LEU A 28 -8.46 12.23 -27.66
N LEU A 29 -9.52 11.43 -27.62
CA LEU A 29 -9.78 10.52 -26.52
C LEU A 29 -8.72 9.41 -26.43
N VAL A 30 -8.27 8.87 -27.56
CA VAL A 30 -7.18 7.88 -27.59
C VAL A 30 -5.88 8.49 -27.08
N VAL A 31 -5.52 9.69 -27.52
CA VAL A 31 -4.31 10.39 -27.02
C VAL A 31 -4.41 10.66 -25.52
N ALA A 32 -5.56 11.14 -25.05
CA ALA A 32 -5.79 11.35 -23.61
C ALA A 32 -5.66 10.04 -22.83
N ALA A 33 -6.22 8.95 -23.33
CA ALA A 33 -6.10 7.64 -22.70
C ALA A 33 -4.62 7.17 -22.62
N ILE A 34 -3.86 7.33 -23.71
CA ILE A 34 -2.42 6.98 -23.73
C ILE A 34 -1.65 7.80 -22.69
N VAL A 35 -1.89 9.12 -22.62
CA VAL A 35 -1.22 9.98 -21.64
C VAL A 35 -1.54 9.56 -20.21
N VAL A 36 -2.80 9.24 -19.92
CA VAL A 36 -3.19 8.73 -18.59
C VAL A 36 -2.49 7.40 -18.28
N TRP A 37 -2.47 6.46 -19.23
CA TRP A 37 -1.80 5.17 -19.03
C TRP A 37 -0.29 5.32 -18.76
N VAL A 38 0.40 6.13 -19.57
CA VAL A 38 1.83 6.42 -19.35
C VAL A 38 2.07 7.00 -17.95
N LYS A 39 1.27 7.99 -17.53
CA LYS A 39 1.39 8.59 -16.19
C LYS A 39 1.13 7.59 -15.06
N VAL A 40 0.18 6.67 -15.25
CA VAL A 40 -0.11 5.63 -14.24
C VAL A 40 1.05 4.63 -14.13
N ILE A 41 1.60 4.19 -15.27
CA ILE A 41 2.75 3.26 -15.29
C ILE A 41 3.97 3.92 -14.66
N ASP A 42 4.34 5.12 -15.09
CA ASP A 42 5.49 5.86 -14.52
C ASP A 42 5.38 6.04 -13.00
N ARG A 43 4.17 6.34 -12.49
CA ARG A 43 3.94 6.48 -11.05
C ARG A 43 4.12 5.15 -10.32
N ALA A 44 3.62 4.05 -10.89
CA ALA A 44 3.76 2.71 -10.31
C ALA A 44 5.23 2.29 -10.24
N ASP A 45 6.00 2.51 -11.30
CA ASP A 45 7.42 2.17 -11.37
C ASP A 45 8.25 3.00 -10.38
N ASN A 46 7.97 4.31 -10.30
CA ASN A 46 8.64 5.19 -9.34
C ASN A 46 8.35 4.79 -7.89
N THR A 47 7.10 4.43 -7.57
CA THR A 47 6.74 3.96 -6.22
C THR A 47 7.42 2.63 -5.90
N ALA A 48 7.44 1.69 -6.84
CA ALA A 48 8.13 0.40 -6.67
C ALA A 48 9.63 0.60 -6.41
N ALA A 49 10.28 1.48 -7.16
CA ALA A 49 11.70 1.80 -6.97
C ALA A 49 11.95 2.50 -5.61
N ALA A 50 11.09 3.44 -5.21
CA ALA A 50 11.23 4.18 -3.96
C ALA A 50 11.00 3.32 -2.71
N THR A 51 10.17 2.27 -2.80
CA THR A 51 9.92 1.33 -1.69
C THR A 51 10.92 0.18 -1.64
N ALA A 52 11.69 -0.07 -2.71
CA ALA A 52 12.65 -1.15 -2.75
C ALA A 52 13.81 -0.91 -1.76
N CYS A 53 14.14 -1.94 -1.01
CA CYS A 53 15.30 -1.93 -0.13
C CYS A 53 16.43 -2.78 -0.73
N PRO A 54 17.70 -2.40 -0.51
CA PRO A 54 18.82 -3.25 -0.86
C PRO A 54 18.74 -4.61 -0.15
N PRO A 55 19.26 -5.67 -0.76
CA PRO A 55 19.32 -6.98 -0.10
C PRO A 55 20.16 -6.90 1.19
N VAL A 56 19.85 -7.79 2.13
CA VAL A 56 20.62 -7.90 3.37
C VAL A 56 22.08 -8.22 3.03
N PRO A 57 23.08 -7.52 3.61
CA PRO A 57 24.48 -7.77 3.32
C PRO A 57 24.95 -9.12 3.89
N ALA A 58 25.84 -9.78 3.20
CA ALA A 58 26.63 -10.88 3.76
C ALA A 58 27.71 -10.27 4.69
N VAL A 59 27.83 -10.76 5.91
CA VAL A 59 28.78 -10.22 6.91
C VAL A 59 29.74 -11.30 7.39
N GLY A 60 31.02 -10.99 7.41
CA GLY A 60 32.05 -11.87 7.96
C GLY A 60 32.16 -13.22 7.25
N GLY A 61 31.92 -13.26 5.94
CA GLY A 61 31.97 -14.51 5.16
C GLY A 61 30.77 -15.46 5.38
N LYS A 62 29.79 -15.05 6.17
CA LYS A 62 28.52 -15.78 6.35
C LYS A 62 27.50 -15.33 5.31
N PRO A 63 26.66 -16.25 4.79
CA PRO A 63 25.59 -15.86 3.87
C PRO A 63 24.63 -14.87 4.53
N ALA A 64 24.02 -14.01 3.71
CA ALA A 64 23.03 -13.05 4.17
C ALA A 64 21.87 -13.75 4.91
N PRO A 65 21.39 -13.18 6.05
CA PRO A 65 20.22 -13.72 6.73
C PRO A 65 19.00 -13.72 5.81
N GLN A 66 18.23 -14.80 5.84
CA GLN A 66 16.98 -14.91 5.09
C GLN A 66 15.87 -14.23 5.89
N ILE A 67 15.52 -12.99 5.53
CA ILE A 67 14.45 -12.21 6.19
C ILE A 67 13.06 -12.44 5.59
N GLY A 68 12.96 -13.19 4.51
CA GLY A 68 11.74 -13.47 3.77
C GLY A 68 11.80 -13.04 2.30
N THR A 69 10.66 -13.07 1.62
CA THR A 69 10.51 -12.74 0.20
C THR A 69 9.94 -11.34 0.05
N PRO A 70 10.60 -10.44 -0.68
CA PRO A 70 10.05 -9.14 -1.02
C PRO A 70 8.80 -9.28 -1.88
N LEU A 71 7.76 -8.49 -1.55
CA LEU A 71 6.53 -8.41 -2.32
C LEU A 71 6.45 -7.09 -3.08
N ALA A 72 5.58 -7.05 -4.11
CA ALA A 72 5.25 -5.80 -4.78
C ALA A 72 4.60 -4.82 -3.78
N TYR A 73 4.85 -3.51 -3.93
CA TYR A 73 4.32 -2.47 -3.04
C TYR A 73 2.80 -2.49 -2.90
N ASN A 74 2.10 -2.98 -3.93
CA ASN A 74 0.64 -3.09 -3.98
C ASN A 74 0.11 -4.50 -3.69
N ALA A 75 0.95 -5.42 -3.24
CA ALA A 75 0.57 -6.82 -3.00
C ALA A 75 -0.62 -6.97 -2.04
N LEU A 76 -0.75 -6.04 -1.08
CA LEU A 76 -1.83 -6.02 -0.10
C LEU A 76 -3.03 -5.14 -0.51
N ALA A 77 -3.08 -4.60 -1.74
CA ALA A 77 -4.11 -3.65 -2.15
C ALA A 77 -5.55 -4.20 -2.04
N LYS A 78 -5.71 -5.52 -2.20
CA LYS A 78 -7.00 -6.22 -2.13
C LYS A 78 -7.28 -6.84 -0.74
N VAL A 79 -6.33 -6.73 0.18
CA VAL A 79 -6.48 -7.27 1.53
C VAL A 79 -7.28 -6.28 2.38
N THR A 80 -8.27 -6.77 3.11
CA THR A 80 -9.04 -5.96 4.04
C THR A 80 -8.17 -5.60 5.24
N PRO A 81 -7.98 -4.31 5.56
CA PRO A 81 -7.26 -3.90 6.76
C PRO A 81 -8.03 -4.27 8.03
N MET A 82 -7.32 -4.53 9.11
CA MET A 82 -7.90 -4.80 10.42
C MET A 82 -7.79 -3.57 11.35
N PRO A 83 -8.57 -3.49 12.44
CA PRO A 83 -8.47 -2.41 13.41
C PRO A 83 -7.06 -2.26 13.99
N PRO A 84 -6.54 -1.02 14.16
CA PRO A 84 -5.19 -0.80 14.69
C PRO A 84 -4.95 -1.45 16.06
N SER A 85 -5.96 -1.47 16.95
CA SER A 85 -5.89 -2.08 18.27
C SER A 85 -5.67 -3.59 18.25
N GLU A 86 -6.00 -4.25 17.16
CA GLU A 86 -5.81 -5.70 16.95
C GLU A 86 -4.46 -6.02 16.30
N VAL A 87 -3.76 -5.01 15.76
CA VAL A 87 -2.46 -5.17 15.11
C VAL A 87 -1.35 -5.20 16.15
N GLN A 88 -0.69 -6.33 16.32
CA GLN A 88 0.48 -6.48 17.19
C GLN A 88 1.75 -6.16 16.40
N VAL A 89 2.42 -5.05 16.76
CA VAL A 89 3.59 -4.55 16.04
C VAL A 89 4.85 -4.68 16.91
N ALA A 90 5.89 -5.30 16.35
CA ALA A 90 7.24 -5.16 16.87
C ALA A 90 8.01 -4.12 16.05
N VAL A 91 8.73 -3.20 16.69
CA VAL A 91 9.52 -2.18 15.99
C VAL A 91 11.00 -2.42 16.21
N TRP A 92 11.73 -2.60 15.13
CA TRP A 92 13.16 -2.85 15.12
C TRP A 92 13.91 -1.71 14.44
N ASN A 93 15.04 -1.34 14.99
CA ASN A 93 15.93 -0.35 14.40
C ASN A 93 17.00 -1.04 13.54
N ALA A 94 16.97 -0.82 12.24
CA ALA A 94 17.99 -1.27 11.28
C ALA A 94 18.84 -0.08 10.77
N SER A 95 18.87 1.03 11.51
CA SER A 95 19.62 2.25 11.17
C SER A 95 20.58 2.63 12.30
N THR A 96 21.50 3.55 12.03
CA THR A 96 22.38 4.13 13.07
C THR A 96 21.71 5.26 13.86
N LYS A 97 20.44 5.60 13.58
CA LYS A 97 19.71 6.67 14.28
C LYS A 97 19.23 6.16 15.63
N HIS A 98 19.91 6.59 16.71
CA HIS A 98 19.47 6.27 18.06
C HIS A 98 18.07 6.81 18.36
N GLY A 99 17.23 6.02 19.03
CA GLY A 99 15.87 6.40 19.40
C GLY A 99 14.84 6.36 18.27
N ALA A 100 15.22 6.09 17.01
CA ALA A 100 14.29 6.07 15.87
C ALA A 100 13.12 5.09 16.08
N ALA A 101 13.41 3.88 16.55
CA ALA A 101 12.36 2.88 16.81
C ALA A 101 11.42 3.31 17.94
N GLN A 102 11.93 3.95 19.01
CA GLN A 102 11.09 4.47 20.10
C GLN A 102 10.14 5.57 19.60
N THR A 103 10.62 6.48 18.76
CA THR A 103 9.77 7.52 18.15
C THR A 103 8.65 6.91 17.31
N VAL A 104 8.96 5.86 16.55
CA VAL A 104 7.97 5.13 15.75
C VAL A 104 6.94 4.43 16.64
N ILE A 105 7.38 3.77 17.71
CA ILE A 105 6.49 3.14 18.70
C ILE A 105 5.49 4.16 19.22
N THR A 106 5.97 5.29 19.76
CA THR A 106 5.09 6.34 20.29
C THR A 106 4.09 6.84 19.23
N SER A 107 4.54 7.01 17.99
CA SER A 107 3.64 7.45 16.91
C SER A 107 2.59 6.39 16.55
N LEU A 108 2.94 5.11 16.54
CA LEU A 108 2.01 4.02 16.27
C LEU A 108 0.99 3.86 17.41
N GLU A 109 1.43 3.96 18.67
CA GLU A 109 0.55 3.94 19.85
C GLU A 109 -0.46 5.10 19.81
N GLN A 110 -0.04 6.31 19.41
CA GLN A 110 -0.93 7.45 19.20
C GLN A 110 -1.99 7.21 18.10
N LEU A 111 -1.68 6.36 17.12
CA LEU A 111 -2.61 5.93 16.07
C LEU A 111 -3.45 4.71 16.48
N GLY A 112 -3.31 4.23 17.73
CA GLY A 112 -4.10 3.14 18.30
C GLY A 112 -3.55 1.74 18.04
N PHE A 113 -2.33 1.60 17.53
CA PHE A 113 -1.69 0.29 17.34
C PHE A 113 -1.22 -0.30 18.69
N THR A 114 -1.23 -1.63 18.78
CA THR A 114 -0.70 -2.35 19.93
C THR A 114 0.78 -2.66 19.72
N VAL A 115 1.67 -2.09 20.54
CA VAL A 115 3.12 -2.32 20.49
C VAL A 115 3.57 -2.96 21.81
N PRO A 116 3.53 -4.30 21.92
CA PRO A 116 3.73 -5.00 23.19
C PRO A 116 5.18 -5.07 23.66
N ALA A 117 6.14 -4.81 22.76
CA ALA A 117 7.57 -4.97 23.06
C ALA A 117 8.33 -3.65 22.96
N ALA A 118 9.36 -3.50 23.81
CA ALA A 118 10.33 -2.41 23.70
C ALA A 118 11.06 -2.45 22.33
N PRO A 119 11.59 -1.30 21.85
CA PRO A 119 12.32 -1.24 20.60
C PRO A 119 13.56 -2.14 20.64
N GLN A 120 13.82 -2.83 19.54
CA GLN A 120 14.97 -3.72 19.40
C GLN A 120 15.87 -3.30 18.24
N THR A 121 17.12 -3.72 18.28
CA THR A 121 18.02 -3.66 17.12
C THR A 121 17.66 -4.79 16.16
N ASP A 122 17.58 -4.49 14.86
CA ASP A 122 17.38 -5.53 13.85
C ASP A 122 18.67 -6.33 13.65
N GLN A 123 18.67 -7.58 14.09
CA GLN A 123 19.82 -8.48 14.04
C GLN A 123 20.26 -8.83 12.60
N ALA A 124 19.41 -8.61 11.60
CA ALA A 124 19.77 -8.79 10.20
C ALA A 124 20.75 -7.71 9.68
N TYR A 125 20.85 -6.57 10.39
CA TYR A 125 21.69 -5.44 10.02
C TYR A 125 22.64 -5.11 11.18
N PRO A 126 23.96 -5.29 11.02
CA PRO A 126 24.95 -5.11 12.09
C PRO A 126 25.07 -3.69 12.65
N GLN A 127 24.56 -2.69 11.91
CA GLN A 127 24.55 -1.26 12.29
C GLN A 127 25.93 -0.68 12.61
N SER A 128 26.96 -1.18 11.92
CA SER A 128 28.30 -0.61 12.03
C SER A 128 28.34 0.80 11.41
N ALA A 129 28.77 1.77 12.17
CA ALA A 129 28.92 3.14 11.70
C ALA A 129 30.02 3.27 10.60
N SER A 130 30.91 2.29 10.51
CA SER A 130 32.03 2.29 9.55
C SER A 130 31.68 1.72 8.17
N ASN A 131 30.52 1.04 8.03
CA ASN A 131 30.12 0.46 6.76
C ASN A 131 28.64 0.81 6.45
N PRO A 132 28.37 1.63 5.42
CA PRO A 132 27.02 2.03 5.04
C PRO A 132 26.13 0.86 4.60
N ASN A 133 26.71 -0.29 4.28
CA ASN A 133 25.96 -1.50 3.93
C ASN A 133 25.45 -2.28 5.16
N ASP A 134 25.92 -1.93 6.37
CA ASP A 134 25.52 -2.58 7.60
C ASP A 134 24.18 -2.07 8.16
N VAL A 135 23.50 -1.19 7.42
CA VAL A 135 22.18 -0.63 7.75
C VAL A 135 21.18 -0.90 6.63
N LEU A 136 19.92 -0.88 6.98
CA LEU A 136 18.84 -0.93 6.01
C LEU A 136 18.76 0.41 5.26
N ALA A 137 19.28 0.47 4.03
CA ALA A 137 19.46 1.70 3.26
C ALA A 137 18.21 2.12 2.46
N CYS A 138 17.04 2.02 3.09
CA CYS A 138 15.73 2.45 2.56
C CYS A 138 14.90 3.08 3.69
N GLN A 139 13.61 3.34 3.45
CA GLN A 139 12.67 3.84 4.47
C GLN A 139 12.46 2.80 5.58
N GLY A 140 12.22 1.54 5.21
CA GLY A 140 12.00 0.46 6.14
C GLY A 140 11.33 -0.75 5.50
N GLN A 141 11.09 -1.77 6.31
CA GLN A 141 10.42 -2.99 5.91
C GLN A 141 9.28 -3.34 6.85
N ILE A 142 8.14 -3.79 6.30
CA ILE A 142 7.06 -4.45 7.05
C ILE A 142 7.18 -5.94 6.78
N ARG A 143 7.54 -6.72 7.82
CA ARG A 143 7.73 -8.18 7.74
C ARG A 143 6.56 -8.88 8.40
N PHE A 144 5.96 -9.85 7.72
CA PHE A 144 4.75 -10.55 8.17
C PHE A 144 4.64 -11.94 7.56
N GLY A 145 3.97 -12.85 8.27
CA GLY A 145 3.61 -14.17 7.77
C GLY A 145 2.26 -14.19 7.05
N ALA A 146 1.83 -15.37 6.65
CA ALA A 146 0.56 -15.56 5.94
C ALA A 146 -0.65 -15.03 6.73
N ASN A 147 -0.65 -15.21 8.06
CA ASN A 147 -1.74 -14.78 8.92
C ASN A 147 -1.69 -13.30 9.30
N GLY A 148 -0.59 -12.59 8.95
CA GLY A 148 -0.38 -11.17 9.25
C GLY A 148 -0.75 -10.21 8.10
N GLU A 149 -1.36 -10.67 7.01
CA GLU A 149 -1.66 -9.84 5.83
C GLU A 149 -2.55 -8.63 6.14
N SER A 150 -3.63 -8.84 6.90
CA SER A 150 -4.55 -7.75 7.29
C SER A 150 -3.87 -6.72 8.20
N ALA A 151 -3.02 -7.19 9.13
CA ALA A 151 -2.22 -6.35 10.01
C ALA A 151 -1.18 -5.54 9.20
N ALA A 152 -0.45 -6.20 8.30
CA ALA A 152 0.50 -5.54 7.40
C ALA A 152 -0.19 -4.55 6.47
N ARG A 153 -1.43 -4.84 6.02
CA ARG A 153 -2.23 -3.91 5.22
C ARG A 153 -2.52 -2.62 6.01
N THR A 154 -2.98 -2.73 7.26
CA THR A 154 -3.24 -1.54 8.09
C THR A 154 -1.96 -0.73 8.30
N LEU A 155 -0.83 -1.37 8.61
CA LEU A 155 0.46 -0.70 8.74
C LEU A 155 0.93 -0.04 7.45
N SER A 156 0.72 -0.65 6.29
CA SER A 156 1.11 -0.07 5.00
C SER A 156 0.36 1.22 4.66
N LEU A 157 -0.79 1.50 5.28
CA LEU A 157 -1.51 2.77 5.12
C LEU A 157 -0.86 3.92 5.88
N VAL A 158 -0.17 3.63 6.99
CA VAL A 158 0.52 4.63 7.81
C VAL A 158 2.02 4.71 7.54
N LEU A 159 2.56 3.68 6.87
CA LEU A 159 3.97 3.56 6.46
C LEU A 159 4.05 3.20 4.96
N PRO A 160 3.50 4.04 4.05
CA PRO A 160 3.30 3.66 2.64
C PRO A 160 4.61 3.44 1.87
N CYS A 161 5.73 4.00 2.35
CA CYS A 161 7.03 3.92 1.67
C CYS A 161 7.93 2.80 2.21
N THR A 162 7.37 1.83 2.92
CA THR A 162 8.11 0.66 3.41
C THR A 162 7.97 -0.53 2.46
N GLN A 163 9.04 -1.32 2.34
CA GLN A 163 9.02 -2.56 1.58
C GLN A 163 8.23 -3.64 2.32
N LEU A 164 7.37 -4.36 1.61
CA LEU A 164 6.65 -5.51 2.14
C LEU A 164 7.51 -6.77 2.02
N ILE A 165 7.66 -7.52 3.13
CA ILE A 165 8.42 -8.78 3.16
C ILE A 165 7.53 -9.87 3.73
N ARG A 166 7.33 -10.93 2.96
CA ARG A 166 6.67 -12.16 3.43
C ARG A 166 7.69 -13.07 4.07
N ASP A 167 7.55 -13.35 5.36
CA ASP A 167 8.36 -14.32 6.08
C ASP A 167 7.57 -15.60 6.43
N ASN A 168 8.21 -16.53 7.16
CA ASN A 168 7.64 -17.84 7.46
C ASN A 168 6.92 -17.91 8.81
N ARG A 169 6.70 -16.76 9.50
CA ARG A 169 5.95 -16.77 10.78
C ARG A 169 4.52 -17.23 10.57
N GLN A 170 4.00 -17.93 11.58
CA GLN A 170 2.65 -18.49 11.53
C GLN A 170 1.63 -17.66 12.32
N ASP A 171 2.10 -16.74 13.17
CA ASP A 171 1.23 -15.83 13.90
C ASP A 171 0.83 -14.60 13.05
N ALA A 172 -0.11 -13.81 13.55
CA ALA A 172 -0.60 -12.60 12.87
C ALA A 172 0.22 -11.34 13.21
N SER A 173 1.32 -11.47 13.97
CA SER A 173 2.17 -10.34 14.31
C SER A 173 2.90 -9.77 13.10
N VAL A 174 3.27 -8.49 13.18
CA VAL A 174 4.06 -7.82 12.16
C VAL A 174 5.28 -7.16 12.79
N THR A 175 6.35 -7.09 12.02
CA THR A 175 7.57 -6.39 12.43
C THR A 175 7.84 -5.24 11.47
N VAL A 176 8.02 -4.04 12.03
CA VAL A 176 8.48 -2.86 11.28
C VAL A 176 9.98 -2.69 11.54
N SER A 177 10.80 -2.85 10.52
CA SER A 177 12.24 -2.58 10.57
C SER A 177 12.53 -1.21 9.99
N ILE A 178 13.05 -0.29 10.81
CA ILE A 178 13.27 1.12 10.47
C ILE A 178 14.61 1.28 9.79
N GLY A 179 14.59 1.78 8.54
CA GLY A 179 15.79 2.01 7.75
C GLY A 179 16.42 3.41 7.95
N SER A 180 17.60 3.60 7.37
CA SER A 180 18.37 4.84 7.48
C SER A 180 17.71 6.04 6.79
N LYS A 181 16.87 5.82 5.79
CA LYS A 181 16.11 6.86 5.08
C LYS A 181 14.74 7.14 5.71
N PHE A 182 14.40 6.47 6.80
CA PHE A 182 13.11 6.68 7.45
C PHE A 182 12.95 8.13 7.93
N GLY A 183 11.85 8.74 7.55
CA GLY A 183 11.46 10.09 7.97
C GLY A 183 10.62 10.07 9.25
N SER A 184 9.33 9.82 9.11
CA SER A 184 8.37 9.81 10.22
C SER A 184 7.15 8.95 9.88
N VAL A 185 6.37 8.59 10.89
CA VAL A 185 5.01 8.06 10.72
C VAL A 185 4.11 9.25 10.42
N ALA A 186 3.66 9.39 9.17
CA ALA A 186 2.86 10.53 8.73
C ALA A 186 1.74 10.06 7.78
N PRO A 187 0.67 9.44 8.32
CA PRO A 187 -0.47 9.04 7.50
C PRO A 187 -1.14 10.25 6.87
N ASN A 188 -1.48 10.16 5.58
CA ASN A 188 -2.25 11.20 4.90
C ASN A 188 -3.71 11.24 5.42
N GLY A 189 -4.49 12.23 4.97
CA GLY A 189 -5.88 12.43 5.44
C GLY A 189 -6.77 11.21 5.20
N ASP A 190 -6.62 10.54 4.06
CA ASP A 190 -7.39 9.34 3.73
C ASP A 190 -7.00 8.17 4.66
N ALA A 191 -5.71 7.98 4.95
CA ALA A 191 -5.24 6.96 5.88
C ALA A 191 -5.78 7.21 7.29
N GLN A 192 -5.78 8.47 7.77
CA GLN A 192 -6.38 8.83 9.07
C GLN A 192 -7.88 8.51 9.10
N GLN A 193 -8.60 8.78 8.02
CA GLN A 193 -10.03 8.47 7.93
C GLN A 193 -10.27 6.94 7.91
N VAL A 194 -9.42 6.16 7.22
CA VAL A 194 -9.47 4.70 7.27
C VAL A 194 -9.27 4.20 8.71
N LEU A 195 -8.21 4.66 9.39
CA LEU A 195 -7.94 4.27 10.78
C LEU A 195 -9.10 4.60 11.70
N LYS A 196 -9.72 5.78 11.53
CA LYS A 196 -10.90 6.16 12.30
C LYS A 196 -12.05 5.19 12.07
N GLN A 197 -12.38 4.86 10.82
CA GLN A 197 -13.46 3.91 10.49
C GLN A 197 -13.19 2.52 11.08
N LEU A 198 -11.92 2.04 11.04
CA LEU A 198 -11.51 0.77 11.62
C LEU A 198 -11.66 0.77 13.15
N THR A 199 -11.29 1.88 13.81
CA THR A 199 -11.42 2.04 15.25
C THR A 199 -12.89 2.11 15.67
N ASP A 200 -13.72 2.86 14.94
CA ASP A 200 -15.16 2.95 15.19
C ASP A 200 -15.83 1.58 15.02
N PHE A 201 -15.38 0.81 14.00
CA PHE A 201 -15.87 -0.57 13.79
C PHE A 201 -15.50 -1.47 14.96
N ALA A 202 -14.26 -1.45 15.45
CA ALA A 202 -13.82 -2.26 16.60
C ALA A 202 -14.58 -1.91 17.88
N ASN A 203 -14.84 -0.62 18.11
CA ASN A 203 -15.62 -0.16 19.26
C ASN A 203 -17.10 -0.60 19.20
N ALA A 204 -17.67 -0.66 17.98
CA ALA A 204 -19.03 -1.14 17.77
C ALA A 204 -19.17 -2.67 17.85
N HIS A 205 -18.07 -3.41 17.63
CA HIS A 205 -18.03 -4.87 17.60
C HIS A 205 -16.90 -5.41 18.49
N PRO A 206 -16.98 -5.21 19.82
CA PRO A 206 -15.93 -5.69 20.72
C PRO A 206 -15.82 -7.22 20.64
N VAL A 207 -14.58 -7.72 20.49
CA VAL A 207 -14.31 -9.17 20.48
C VAL A 207 -14.61 -9.72 21.88
N PRO A 208 -15.48 -10.75 22.03
CA PRO A 208 -15.71 -11.39 23.31
C PRO A 208 -14.40 -11.95 23.88
N GLN A 209 -14.13 -11.74 25.18
CA GLN A 209 -13.02 -12.37 25.87
C GLN A 209 -13.17 -13.89 25.78
N GLY A 210 -12.42 -14.56 24.90
CA GLY A 210 -12.52 -16.00 24.67
C GLY A 210 -12.07 -16.46 23.29
N GLY A 211 -11.55 -15.57 22.48
CA GLY A 211 -10.78 -15.93 21.25
C GLY A 211 -11.60 -16.43 20.06
N GLN A 212 -12.91 -16.31 20.06
CA GLN A 212 -13.68 -16.45 18.82
C GLN A 212 -13.82 -15.07 18.20
N GLN A 213 -13.03 -14.80 17.18
CA GLN A 213 -13.29 -13.68 16.27
C GLN A 213 -14.76 -13.76 15.84
N ALA A 214 -15.45 -12.63 15.87
CA ALA A 214 -16.80 -12.53 15.30
C ALA A 214 -16.69 -12.88 13.80
N GLN A 215 -16.85 -14.16 13.49
CA GLN A 215 -16.71 -14.66 12.12
C GLN A 215 -17.81 -14.02 11.28
N GLY A 216 -17.43 -13.17 10.34
CA GLY A 216 -18.31 -12.69 9.29
C GLY A 216 -18.47 -11.16 9.17
N LEU A 217 -18.04 -10.37 10.13
CA LEU A 217 -18.12 -8.90 10.02
C LEU A 217 -16.72 -8.33 9.71
N ALA A 218 -16.53 -7.93 8.46
CA ALA A 218 -15.35 -7.16 8.05
C ALA A 218 -15.74 -5.68 7.92
N PRO A 219 -14.85 -4.74 8.31
CA PRO A 219 -15.11 -3.33 8.12
C PRO A 219 -15.27 -3.01 6.64
N GLN A 220 -16.37 -2.33 6.28
CA GLN A 220 -16.65 -1.91 4.91
C GLN A 220 -16.04 -0.53 4.69
N ILE A 221 -14.88 -0.49 4.05
CA ILE A 221 -14.17 0.76 3.73
C ILE A 221 -14.22 0.97 2.22
N ALA A 222 -14.55 2.19 1.80
CA ALA A 222 -14.65 2.53 0.39
C ALA A 222 -13.30 2.30 -0.33
N PRO A 223 -13.27 1.62 -1.47
CA PRO A 223 -12.03 1.34 -2.21
C PRO A 223 -11.26 2.59 -2.60
N GLU A 224 -11.95 3.69 -2.90
CA GLU A 224 -11.37 4.99 -3.22
C GLU A 224 -10.57 5.55 -2.04
N LEU A 225 -11.09 5.41 -0.83
CA LEU A 225 -10.41 5.84 0.39
C LEU A 225 -9.15 5.00 0.67
N LEU A 226 -9.22 3.68 0.44
CA LEU A 226 -8.06 2.79 0.58
C LEU A 226 -6.98 3.09 -0.48
N SER A 227 -7.38 3.46 -1.69
CA SER A 227 -6.44 3.84 -2.74
C SER A 227 -5.82 5.21 -2.47
N GLY A 228 -6.60 6.17 -1.98
CA GLY A 228 -6.14 7.49 -1.54
C GLY A 228 -5.14 7.38 -0.38
N ALA A 229 -5.44 6.55 0.62
CA ALA A 229 -4.54 6.28 1.75
C ALA A 229 -3.17 5.72 1.31
N ALA A 230 -3.14 4.90 0.25
CA ALA A 230 -1.91 4.33 -0.30
C ALA A 230 -1.18 5.26 -1.29
N SER A 231 -1.73 6.43 -1.63
CA SER A 231 -1.22 7.31 -2.70
C SER A 231 -0.13 8.28 -2.25
N THR A 232 0.45 8.13 -1.07
CA THR A 232 1.53 9.00 -0.58
C THR A 232 2.77 8.87 -1.47
N PRO A 233 3.31 9.99 -2.00
CA PRO A 233 4.54 9.93 -2.79
C PRO A 233 5.72 9.53 -1.90
N CYS A 234 6.49 8.54 -2.36
CA CYS A 234 7.72 8.11 -1.70
C CYS A 234 8.92 8.82 -2.34
N ALA A 235 9.68 9.54 -1.54
CA ALA A 235 10.88 10.28 -1.95
C ALA A 235 12.17 9.46 -1.69
#